data_71d16dd5ba24dd99881ce35bf21fff79
#
_entry.id   71d16dd5ba24dd99881ce35bf21fff79
#
_cell.length_a   1.000
_cell.length_b   1.000
_cell.length_c   1.000
_cell.angle_alpha   90.00
_cell.angle_beta   90.00
_cell.angle_gamma   90.00
#
_symmetry.space_group_name_H-M   'P 1'
#
loop_
_entity.id
_entity.type
_entity.pdbx_description
1 polymer ?
#
loop_
_entity_poly.entity_id
_entity_poly.type
_entity_poly.pdbx_seq_one_letter_code
_entity_poly.pdbx_strand_id
1 'polypeptide(L)'
;MATITWVGGSSTSANTAANWQGGTKPAAGDVALFDNNATANCVWDIATPGGTTLSVDEIIVESTFATGGTNRTITLNTKPRIKGLFANGTIVAGNTAEINFISGFGSYKT
;
A
#
# COMPACT_ATOMS: atom_id res chain seq x y z
N MET A 1 -9.90 -6.26 12.45
CA MET A 1 -9.20 -5.91 11.20
C MET A 1 -10.03 -4.87 10.47
N ALA A 2 -9.46 -3.73 10.19
CA ALA A 2 -10.14 -2.66 9.47
C ALA A 2 -9.63 -2.63 8.02
N THR A 3 -10.46 -2.13 7.12
CA THR A 3 -10.04 -1.80 5.76
C THR A 3 -9.87 -0.29 5.69
N ILE A 4 -8.66 0.14 5.37
CA ILE A 4 -8.29 1.56 5.31
C ILE A 4 -8.02 1.88 3.84
N THR A 5 -8.79 2.82 3.30
CA THR A 5 -8.76 3.13 1.87
C THR A 5 -7.85 4.32 1.59
N TRP A 6 -6.97 4.17 0.59
CA TRP A 6 -6.10 5.25 0.12
C TRP A 6 -6.92 6.30 -0.64
N VAL A 7 -6.74 7.55 -0.29
CA VAL A 7 -7.35 8.69 -0.99
C VAL A 7 -6.30 9.60 -1.62
N GLY A 8 -5.24 9.94 -0.90
CA GLY A 8 -4.19 10.82 -1.41
C GLY A 8 -4.59 12.29 -1.43
N GLY A 9 -5.49 12.70 -0.54
CA GLY A 9 -6.03 14.06 -0.57
C GLY A 9 -5.06 15.16 -0.12
N SER A 10 -4.00 14.78 0.58
CA SER A 10 -3.02 15.75 1.12
C SER A 10 -1.70 15.70 0.36
N SER A 11 -1.23 14.50 0.02
CA SER A 11 0.03 14.30 -0.70
C SER A 11 0.03 12.89 -1.30
N THR A 12 1.20 12.42 -1.74
CA THR A 12 1.37 11.04 -2.23
C THR A 12 1.96 10.10 -1.18
N SER A 13 2.28 10.58 0.01
CA SER A 13 2.96 9.80 1.04
C SER A 13 2.00 8.88 1.79
N ALA A 14 2.26 7.58 1.76
CA ALA A 14 1.50 6.60 2.55
C ALA A 14 1.68 6.82 4.05
N ASN A 15 2.80 7.43 4.46
CA ASN A 15 3.08 7.71 5.87
C ASN A 15 2.34 8.93 6.41
N THR A 16 1.53 9.58 5.61
CA THR A 16 0.72 10.74 6.01
C THR A 16 -0.71 10.29 6.27
N ALA A 17 -1.16 10.39 7.51
CA ALA A 17 -2.48 9.90 7.92
C ALA A 17 -3.63 10.56 7.15
N ALA A 18 -3.49 11.84 6.81
CA ALA A 18 -4.52 12.58 6.08
C ALA A 18 -4.76 12.06 4.65
N ASN A 19 -3.87 11.23 4.11
CA ASN A 19 -4.03 10.62 2.79
C ASN A 19 -4.90 9.38 2.81
N TRP A 20 -5.26 8.90 3.98
CA TRP A 20 -6.11 7.72 4.16
C TRP A 20 -7.50 8.13 4.62
N GLN A 21 -8.51 7.43 4.13
CA GLN A 21 -9.89 7.69 4.51
C GLN A 21 -10.04 7.55 6.03
N GLY A 22 -10.70 8.51 6.65
CA GLY A 22 -10.85 8.53 8.10
C GLY A 22 -9.66 9.13 8.86
N GLY A 23 -8.58 9.52 8.15
CA GLY A 23 -7.44 10.18 8.78
C GLY A 23 -6.56 9.27 9.62
N THR A 24 -6.56 7.97 9.35
CA THR A 24 -5.75 6.99 10.07
C THR A 24 -5.00 6.11 9.07
N LYS A 25 -3.68 5.99 9.25
CA LYS A 25 -2.87 5.09 8.44
C LYS A 25 -3.20 3.64 8.77
N PRO A 26 -3.15 2.73 7.78
CA PRO A 26 -3.24 1.31 8.08
C PRO A 26 -2.01 0.84 8.86
N ALA A 27 -2.21 -0.17 9.68
CA ALA A 27 -1.18 -0.77 10.51
C ALA A 27 -1.35 -2.29 10.53
N ALA A 28 -0.54 -2.98 11.33
CA ALA A 28 -0.70 -4.43 11.52
C ALA A 28 -2.14 -4.72 11.96
N GLY A 29 -2.77 -5.70 11.33
CA GLY A 29 -4.16 -6.04 11.55
C GLY A 29 -5.12 -5.41 10.56
N ASP A 30 -4.68 -4.44 9.77
CA ASP A 30 -5.53 -3.74 8.80
C ASP A 30 -5.25 -4.18 7.36
N VAL A 31 -6.21 -3.89 6.49
CA VAL A 31 -6.07 -4.02 5.03
C VAL A 31 -5.87 -2.62 4.45
N ALA A 32 -4.84 -2.44 3.63
CA ALA A 32 -4.65 -1.22 2.85
C ALA A 32 -5.31 -1.42 1.49
N LEU A 33 -6.34 -0.63 1.20
CA LEU A 33 -7.13 -0.76 -0.03
C LEU A 33 -6.87 0.44 -0.95
N PHE A 34 -6.58 0.13 -2.21
CA PHE A 34 -6.38 1.10 -3.28
C PHE A 34 -7.43 0.86 -4.35
N ASP A 35 -8.35 1.80 -4.53
CA ASP A 35 -9.47 1.69 -5.46
C ASP A 35 -9.77 3.03 -6.14
N ASN A 36 -10.97 3.17 -6.69
CA ASN A 36 -11.38 4.38 -7.41
C ASN A 36 -11.59 5.61 -6.51
N ASN A 37 -11.50 5.47 -5.20
CA ASN A 37 -11.51 6.63 -4.29
C ASN A 37 -10.18 7.38 -4.29
N ALA A 38 -9.13 6.77 -4.85
CA ALA A 38 -7.83 7.42 -4.94
C ALA A 38 -7.87 8.65 -5.84
N THR A 39 -7.23 9.73 -5.40
CA THR A 39 -7.09 10.97 -6.18
C THR A 39 -5.63 11.23 -6.57
N ALA A 40 -4.71 10.37 -6.14
CA ALA A 40 -3.27 10.53 -6.40
C ALA A 40 -2.57 9.19 -6.39
N ASN A 41 -1.37 9.16 -6.98
CA ASN A 41 -0.45 8.04 -6.81
C ASN A 41 -0.07 7.90 -5.35
N CYS A 42 0.40 6.72 -4.97
CA CYS A 42 0.89 6.45 -3.62
C CYS A 42 2.38 6.17 -3.66
N VAL A 43 3.12 6.79 -2.76
CA VAL A 43 4.49 6.40 -2.43
C VAL A 43 4.43 5.66 -1.10
N TRP A 44 4.75 4.38 -1.11
CA TRP A 44 4.79 3.59 0.12
C TRP A 44 6.11 3.89 0.84
N ASP A 45 6.02 4.76 1.83
CA ASP A 45 7.16 5.25 2.61
C ASP A 45 6.98 5.01 4.11
N ILE A 46 6.03 4.16 4.48
CA ILE A 46 5.86 3.72 5.87
C ILE A 46 7.08 2.87 6.24
N ALA A 47 7.72 3.20 7.36
CA ALA A 47 8.93 2.50 7.78
C ALA A 47 8.69 1.00 7.91
N THR A 48 9.64 0.20 7.42
CA THR A 48 9.59 -1.25 7.54
C THR A 48 9.77 -1.61 9.02
N PRO A 49 8.80 -2.32 9.64
CA PRO A 49 8.95 -2.72 11.03
C PRO A 49 10.01 -3.80 11.19
N GLY A 50 10.53 -3.94 12.41
CA GLY A 50 11.53 -4.95 12.72
C GLY A 50 10.95 -6.35 12.90
N GLY A 51 11.81 -7.35 12.82
CA GLY A 51 11.44 -8.75 13.09
C GLY A 51 10.39 -9.28 12.15
N THR A 52 9.32 -9.84 12.70
CA THR A 52 8.18 -10.38 11.96
C THR A 52 6.93 -9.53 12.08
N THR A 53 7.05 -8.30 12.58
CA THR A 53 5.93 -7.38 12.70
C THR A 53 5.46 -6.97 11.32
N LEU A 54 4.14 -6.95 11.10
CA LEU A 54 3.55 -6.58 9.83
C LEU A 54 3.45 -5.06 9.69
N SER A 55 3.64 -4.55 8.47
CA SER A 55 3.30 -3.17 8.13
C SER A 55 1.78 -3.01 8.09
N VAL A 56 1.13 -3.90 7.37
CA VAL A 56 -0.32 -4.11 7.31
C VAL A 56 -0.52 -5.61 7.08
N ASP A 57 -1.74 -6.10 7.27
CA ASP A 57 -2.00 -7.52 7.01
C ASP A 57 -2.05 -7.81 5.51
N GLU A 58 -2.78 -6.97 4.77
CA GLU A 58 -2.94 -7.17 3.33
C GLU A 58 -2.88 -5.84 2.59
N ILE A 59 -2.38 -5.89 1.35
CA ILE A 59 -2.51 -4.81 0.38
C ILE A 59 -3.40 -5.30 -0.74
N ILE A 60 -4.48 -4.56 -1.01
CA ILE A 60 -5.41 -4.84 -2.10
C ILE A 60 -5.38 -3.66 -3.06
N VAL A 61 -5.00 -3.91 -4.31
CA VAL A 61 -5.00 -2.90 -5.37
C VAL A 61 -6.05 -3.33 -6.39
N GLU A 62 -7.18 -2.64 -6.39
CA GLU A 62 -8.27 -2.92 -7.32
C GLU A 62 -7.92 -2.38 -8.71
N SER A 63 -8.51 -2.97 -9.76
CA SER A 63 -8.33 -2.47 -11.12
C SER A 63 -8.80 -1.02 -11.26
N THR A 64 -9.76 -0.62 -10.45
CA THR A 64 -10.32 0.74 -10.44
C THR A 64 -9.35 1.79 -9.89
N PHE A 65 -8.25 1.39 -9.25
CA PHE A 65 -7.24 2.34 -8.79
C PHE A 65 -6.65 3.15 -9.95
N ALA A 66 -6.53 2.55 -11.12
CA ALA A 66 -5.96 3.18 -12.31
C ALA A 66 -7.04 3.71 -13.28
N THR A 67 -8.31 3.75 -12.89
CA THR A 67 -9.38 4.24 -13.75
C THR A 67 -9.51 5.76 -13.69
N GLY A 68 -10.31 6.34 -14.59
CA GLY A 68 -10.53 7.77 -14.64
C GLY A 68 -9.51 8.53 -15.47
N GLY A 69 -8.80 7.85 -16.38
CA GLY A 69 -7.85 8.46 -17.30
C GLY A 69 -6.48 8.69 -16.73
N THR A 70 -6.19 8.14 -15.55
CA THR A 70 -4.87 8.24 -14.92
C THR A 70 -4.34 6.84 -14.62
N ASN A 71 -3.06 6.62 -14.95
CA ASN A 71 -2.37 5.37 -14.61
C ASN A 71 -1.77 5.53 -13.23
N ARG A 72 -2.59 5.37 -12.18
CA ARG A 72 -2.10 5.48 -10.82
C ARG A 72 -1.21 4.31 -10.47
N THR A 73 -0.16 4.60 -9.73
CA THR A 73 0.83 3.61 -9.32
C THR A 73 1.10 3.70 -7.82
N ILE A 74 1.61 2.61 -7.27
CA ILE A 74 2.20 2.58 -5.93
C ILE A 74 3.70 2.43 -6.13
N THR A 75 4.48 3.38 -5.61
CA THR A 75 5.93 3.36 -5.65
C THR A 75 6.47 2.89 -4.30
N LEU A 76 7.33 1.88 -4.30
CA LEU A 76 7.89 1.30 -3.09
C LEU A 76 9.19 2.02 -2.70
N ASN A 77 9.13 2.87 -1.68
CA ASN A 77 10.32 3.50 -1.10
C ASN A 77 10.81 2.78 0.16
N THR A 78 9.93 2.04 0.81
CA THR A 78 10.27 1.11 1.88
C THR A 78 9.64 -0.24 1.54
N LYS A 79 10.03 -1.26 2.28
CA LYS A 79 9.63 -2.64 2.01
C LYS A 79 8.45 -3.02 2.90
N PRO A 80 7.23 -3.13 2.38
CA PRO A 80 6.10 -3.58 3.18
C PRO A 80 6.28 -5.03 3.64
N ARG A 81 5.91 -5.30 4.88
CA ARG A 81 5.81 -6.65 5.43
C ARG A 81 4.34 -6.98 5.57
N ILE A 82 3.85 -7.94 4.82
CA ILE A 82 2.43 -8.23 4.72
C ILE A 82 2.18 -9.75 4.70
N LYS A 83 0.94 -10.15 4.90
CA LYS A 83 0.51 -11.54 4.77
C LYS A 83 0.03 -11.86 3.36
N GLY A 84 -0.59 -10.91 2.69
CA GLY A 84 -1.16 -11.15 1.37
C GLY A 84 -1.18 -9.93 0.48
N LEU A 85 -1.13 -10.17 -0.83
CA LEU A 85 -1.19 -9.14 -1.84
C LEU A 85 -2.18 -9.54 -2.92
N PHE A 86 -3.12 -8.65 -3.21
CA PHE A 86 -4.00 -8.77 -4.36
C PHE A 86 -3.78 -7.51 -5.20
N ALA A 87 -3.08 -7.65 -6.33
CA ALA A 87 -2.68 -6.51 -7.14
C ALA A 87 -3.22 -6.61 -8.56
N ASN A 88 -4.24 -5.83 -8.85
CA ASN A 88 -4.75 -5.59 -10.20
C ASN A 88 -4.33 -4.21 -10.72
N GLY A 89 -3.32 -3.60 -10.12
CA GLY A 89 -2.78 -2.31 -10.50
C GLY A 89 -1.27 -2.36 -10.61
N THR A 90 -0.66 -1.21 -10.83
CA THR A 90 0.78 -1.11 -11.05
C THR A 90 1.50 -0.78 -9.75
N ILE A 91 2.46 -1.63 -9.37
CA ILE A 91 3.39 -1.40 -8.28
C ILE A 91 4.78 -1.26 -8.91
N VAL A 92 5.48 -0.18 -8.61
CA VAL A 92 6.78 0.11 -9.21
C VAL A 92 7.86 0.23 -8.14
N ALA A 93 9.10 -0.01 -8.55
CA ALA A 93 10.24 0.15 -7.68
C ALA A 93 10.52 1.63 -7.43
N GLY A 94 10.80 1.96 -6.17
CA GLY A 94 11.37 3.22 -5.76
C GLY A 94 12.73 2.95 -5.12
N ASN A 95 12.86 3.19 -3.82
CA ASN A 95 14.07 2.84 -3.09
C ASN A 95 14.20 1.33 -2.84
N THR A 96 13.14 0.59 -3.03
CA THR A 96 13.13 -0.87 -2.96
C THR A 96 12.27 -1.43 -4.09
N ALA A 97 12.48 -2.69 -4.42
CA ALA A 97 11.66 -3.42 -5.39
C ALA A 97 11.00 -4.64 -4.75
N GLU A 98 10.85 -4.64 -3.43
CA GLU A 98 10.47 -5.85 -2.71
C GLU A 98 9.32 -5.61 -1.74
N ILE A 99 8.38 -6.56 -1.73
CA ILE A 99 7.37 -6.71 -0.69
C ILE A 99 7.67 -8.03 0.01
N ASN A 100 7.82 -8.01 1.34
CA ASN A 100 8.05 -9.22 2.12
C ASN A 100 6.72 -9.83 2.55
N PHE A 101 6.53 -11.10 2.22
CA PHE A 101 5.42 -11.88 2.72
C PHE A 101 5.85 -12.64 3.96
N ILE A 102 5.08 -12.51 5.03
CA ILE A 102 5.33 -13.20 6.29
C ILE A 102 4.57 -14.53 6.31
N SER A 103 5.05 -15.47 7.09
CA SER A 103 4.43 -16.80 7.28
C SER A 103 4.40 -17.65 6.01
N GLY A 104 5.49 -17.60 5.24
CA GLY A 104 5.71 -18.54 4.14
C GLY A 104 5.07 -18.16 2.82
N PHE A 105 4.53 -16.96 2.68
CA PHE A 105 3.97 -16.51 1.40
C PHE A 105 5.03 -16.16 0.36
N GLY A 106 6.29 -15.98 0.77
CA GLY A 106 7.36 -15.63 -0.15
C GLY A 106 7.58 -14.13 -0.26
N SER A 107 7.95 -13.66 -1.45
CA SER A 107 8.22 -12.25 -1.72
C SER A 107 7.70 -11.86 -3.09
N TYR A 108 7.18 -10.63 -3.20
CA TYR A 108 6.86 -10.00 -4.47
C TYR A 108 7.99 -9.03 -4.81
N LYS A 109 8.45 -9.06 -6.07
CA LYS A 109 9.46 -8.15 -6.57
C LYS A 109 8.99 -7.50 -7.86
N THR A 110 9.16 -6.21 -7.95
CA THR A 110 8.80 -5.45 -9.15
C THR A 110 9.91 -5.47 -10.19
#